data_2879ea6791f6f719cffbdb83d703f0fa
#
_entry.id   2879ea6791f6f719cffbdb83d703f0fa
#
_cell.length_a   1.000
_cell.length_b   1.000
_cell.length_c   1.000
_cell.angle_alpha   90.00
_cell.angle_beta   90.00
_cell.angle_gamma   90.00
#
_symmetry.space_group_name_H-M   'P 1'
#
loop_
_entity.id
_entity.type
_entity.pdbx_description
1 polymer ?
#
loop_
_entity_poly.entity_id
_entity_poly.type
_entity_poly.pdbx_seq_one_letter_code
_entity_poly.pdbx_strand_id
1 'polypeptide(L)'
;ANKVIVLVPGSNGDESEIVYDIAVRIEGRLLALGASVFLTRGAKNAPSESERIAFTNTNSTDLFISLHTDTHTNPSAQGVATYFYGSDAHGVHSVVGERFASLVQREICARTNLLNCRSHAKTWDSLRLTKAPSVRVDCGYLSNVHDAKNLATPEFRDALAEAFIIAIQRLYLAAEDDAKTGTLRISDLRSAGIRR
;
A
#
# COMPACT_ATOMS: atom_id res chain seq x y z
N ALA A 1 18.13 -4.13 7.68
CA ALA A 1 17.82 -2.84 8.31
C ALA A 1 16.32 -2.78 8.62
N ASN A 2 15.98 -2.25 9.79
CA ASN A 2 14.59 -2.09 10.21
C ASN A 2 13.85 -1.12 9.27
N LYS A 3 12.69 -1.51 8.73
CA LYS A 3 11.88 -0.68 7.83
C LYS A 3 10.92 0.21 8.61
N VAL A 4 10.78 1.45 8.16
CA VAL A 4 9.83 2.42 8.71
C VAL A 4 8.62 2.51 7.79
N ILE A 5 7.46 2.10 8.29
CA ILE A 5 6.20 2.07 7.54
C ILE A 5 5.21 3.01 8.18
N VAL A 6 4.63 3.90 7.39
CA VAL A 6 3.57 4.81 7.82
C VAL A 6 2.25 4.33 7.26
N LEU A 7 1.30 4.06 8.15
CA LEU A 7 -0.07 3.69 7.84
C LEU A 7 -0.98 4.91 8.00
N VAL A 8 -1.76 5.18 6.97
CA VAL A 8 -2.62 6.36 6.88
C VAL A 8 -4.07 5.92 6.72
N PRO A 9 -4.76 5.59 7.82
CA PRO A 9 -6.18 5.28 7.73
C PRO A 9 -6.98 6.53 7.42
N GLY A 10 -7.81 6.47 6.37
CA GLY A 10 -8.73 7.55 6.01
C GLY A 10 -9.68 7.88 7.15
N SER A 11 -10.10 9.14 7.23
CA SER A 11 -10.89 9.66 8.35
C SER A 11 -12.25 10.20 7.94
N ASN A 12 -12.72 9.93 6.74
CA ASN A 12 -13.98 10.45 6.21
C ASN A 12 -15.15 9.54 6.57
N GLY A 13 -16.13 10.06 7.32
CA GLY A 13 -17.43 9.43 7.53
C GLY A 13 -17.35 7.95 7.95
N ASP A 14 -18.09 7.10 7.24
CA ASP A 14 -18.30 5.70 7.60
C ASP A 14 -17.06 4.81 7.42
N GLU A 15 -16.08 5.23 6.63
CA GLU A 15 -14.85 4.46 6.47
C GLU A 15 -13.93 4.50 7.69
N SER A 16 -14.03 5.55 8.49
CA SER A 16 -13.04 5.91 9.53
C SER A 16 -12.77 4.77 10.52
N GLU A 17 -13.79 4.13 11.05
CA GLU A 17 -13.63 3.01 11.99
C GLU A 17 -13.10 1.76 11.29
N ILE A 18 -13.59 1.46 10.10
CA ILE A 18 -13.23 0.28 9.33
C ILE A 18 -11.75 0.29 8.98
N VAL A 19 -11.28 1.36 8.35
CA VAL A 19 -9.88 1.45 7.90
C VAL A 19 -8.91 1.63 9.07
N TYR A 20 -9.35 2.23 10.17
CA TYR A 20 -8.55 2.29 11.40
C TYR A 20 -8.35 0.88 12.00
N ASP A 21 -9.38 0.06 12.09
CA ASP A 21 -9.28 -1.32 12.55
C ASP A 21 -8.33 -2.16 11.65
N ILE A 22 -8.45 -2.01 10.34
CA ILE A 22 -7.53 -2.67 9.41
C ILE A 22 -6.07 -2.20 9.66
N ALA A 23 -5.85 -0.89 9.82
CA ALA A 23 -4.53 -0.33 10.09
C ALA A 23 -3.92 -0.87 11.39
N VAL A 24 -4.70 -0.96 12.46
CA VAL A 24 -4.24 -1.53 13.76
C VAL A 24 -3.87 -3.01 13.63
N ARG A 25 -4.62 -3.78 12.85
CA ARG A 25 -4.29 -5.19 12.57
C ARG A 25 -2.98 -5.34 11.79
N ILE A 26 -2.75 -4.46 10.80
CA ILE A 26 -1.47 -4.40 10.07
C ILE A 26 -0.34 -4.00 11.01
N GLU A 27 -0.52 -2.95 11.81
CA GLU A 27 0.48 -2.46 12.77
C GLU A 27 0.95 -3.59 13.70
N GLY A 28 0.03 -4.29 14.33
CA GLY A 28 0.36 -5.37 15.27
C GLY A 28 1.24 -6.46 14.65
N ARG A 29 0.92 -6.85 13.41
CA ARG A 29 1.71 -7.85 12.68
C ARG A 29 3.09 -7.34 12.26
N LEU A 30 3.18 -6.10 11.80
CA LEU A 30 4.45 -5.49 11.41
C LEU A 30 5.39 -5.29 12.59
N LEU A 31 4.86 -4.86 13.74
CA LEU A 31 5.62 -4.74 14.98
C LEU A 31 6.18 -6.10 15.42
N ALA A 32 5.40 -7.16 15.32
CA ALA A 32 5.85 -8.54 15.61
C ALA A 32 6.97 -9.01 14.67
N LEU A 33 7.05 -8.47 13.45
CA LEU A 33 8.10 -8.74 12.47
C LEU A 33 9.32 -7.81 12.63
N GLY A 34 9.31 -6.91 13.61
CA GLY A 34 10.41 -6.01 13.91
C GLY A 34 10.45 -4.74 13.06
N ALA A 35 9.39 -4.39 12.34
CA ALA A 35 9.29 -3.12 11.63
C ALA A 35 8.99 -1.97 12.61
N SER A 36 9.38 -0.75 12.24
CA SER A 36 8.91 0.47 12.90
C SER A 36 7.65 0.95 12.17
N VAL A 37 6.56 1.11 12.90
CA VAL A 37 5.25 1.45 12.32
C VAL A 37 4.68 2.69 12.99
N PHE A 38 4.17 3.61 12.19
CA PHE A 38 3.48 4.81 12.66
C PHE A 38 2.10 4.90 12.01
N LEU A 39 1.08 5.13 12.82
CA LEU A 39 -0.23 5.54 12.36
C LEU A 39 -0.32 7.07 12.37
N THR A 40 -0.84 7.66 11.31
CA THR A 40 -0.99 9.14 11.21
C THR A 40 -2.10 9.69 12.09
N ARG A 41 -2.94 8.83 12.65
CA ARG A 41 -4.01 9.21 13.59
C ARG A 41 -4.34 8.11 14.57
N GLY A 42 -4.96 8.50 15.68
CA GLY A 42 -5.70 7.61 16.57
C GLY A 42 -7.15 7.36 16.08
N ALA A 43 -7.94 6.70 16.91
CA ALA A 43 -9.30 6.30 16.57
C ALA A 43 -10.27 7.49 16.31
N LYS A 44 -10.02 8.64 16.92
CA LYS A 44 -10.97 9.76 16.96
C LYS A 44 -10.49 11.06 16.31
N ASN A 45 -9.23 11.16 15.91
CA ASN A 45 -8.71 12.37 15.29
C ASN A 45 -8.62 12.24 13.77
N ALA A 46 -8.69 13.37 13.07
CA ALA A 46 -8.76 13.44 11.63
C ALA A 46 -7.77 14.49 11.11
N PRO A 47 -6.47 14.18 11.04
CA PRO A 47 -5.49 15.12 10.49
C PRO A 47 -5.77 15.39 9.01
N SER A 48 -5.42 16.57 8.54
CA SER A 48 -5.51 16.95 7.14
C SER A 48 -4.55 16.12 6.27
N GLU A 49 -4.77 16.09 4.96
CA GLU A 49 -3.86 15.42 4.03
C GLU A 49 -2.44 16.00 4.10
N SER A 50 -2.31 17.33 4.17
CA SER A 50 -1.02 18.01 4.28
C SER A 50 -0.28 17.65 5.58
N GLU A 51 -0.99 17.52 6.70
CA GLU A 51 -0.41 17.06 7.97
C GLU A 51 0.09 15.62 7.90
N ARG A 52 -0.63 14.73 7.24
CA ARG A 52 -0.22 13.33 7.03
C ARG A 52 1.03 13.23 6.15
N ILE A 53 1.08 14.01 5.08
CA ILE A 53 2.25 14.08 4.20
C ILE A 53 3.47 14.63 4.95
N ALA A 54 3.31 15.72 5.70
CA ALA A 54 4.38 16.31 6.49
C ALA A 54 4.92 15.34 7.54
N PHE A 55 4.04 14.66 8.27
CA PHE A 55 4.40 13.63 9.24
C PHE A 55 5.24 12.52 8.59
N THR A 56 4.81 12.02 7.45
CA THR A 56 5.49 10.96 6.70
C THR A 56 6.88 11.41 6.25
N ASN A 57 7.00 12.63 5.72
CA ASN A 57 8.25 13.15 5.20
C ASN A 57 9.29 13.46 6.28
N THR A 58 8.87 13.68 7.52
CA THR A 58 9.78 13.96 8.66
C THR A 58 10.28 12.69 9.37
N ASN A 59 9.65 11.53 9.15
CA ASN A 59 9.95 10.29 9.88
C ASN A 59 10.85 9.30 9.12
N SER A 60 11.59 9.72 8.11
CA SER A 60 12.47 8.86 7.31
C SER A 60 11.76 7.57 6.84
N THR A 61 10.59 7.72 6.29
CA THR A 61 9.68 6.63 5.93
C THR A 61 10.20 5.85 4.73
N ASP A 62 10.15 4.51 4.81
CA ASP A 62 10.46 3.62 3.69
C ASP A 62 9.23 3.33 2.82
N LEU A 63 8.03 3.32 3.42
CA LEU A 63 6.79 2.99 2.72
C LEU A 63 5.60 3.72 3.36
N PHE A 64 4.78 4.34 2.52
CA PHE A 64 3.54 5.01 2.90
C PHE A 64 2.35 4.20 2.34
N ILE A 65 1.41 3.84 3.21
CA ILE A 65 0.21 3.09 2.85
C ILE A 65 -1.02 3.83 3.32
N SER A 66 -1.81 4.33 2.38
CA SER A 66 -3.08 5.00 2.65
C SER A 66 -4.24 4.03 2.46
N LEU A 67 -5.07 3.89 3.49
CA LEU A 67 -6.20 2.96 3.53
C LEU A 67 -7.52 3.72 3.46
N HIS A 68 -8.34 3.36 2.48
CA HIS A 68 -9.66 3.96 2.24
C HIS A 68 -10.69 2.91 1.85
N THR A 69 -11.94 3.33 1.85
CA THR A 69 -13.03 2.68 1.12
C THR A 69 -13.54 3.65 0.07
N ASP A 70 -14.36 3.16 -0.85
CA ASP A 70 -14.95 3.98 -1.90
C ASP A 70 -16.48 4.00 -1.79
N THR A 71 -17.09 4.92 -2.48
CA THR A 71 -18.54 5.03 -2.65
C THR A 71 -18.87 5.46 -4.07
N HIS A 72 -20.00 5.01 -4.58
CA HIS A 72 -20.49 5.40 -5.89
C HIS A 72 -22.01 5.48 -5.90
N THR A 73 -22.57 6.34 -6.75
CA THR A 73 -24.04 6.47 -6.91
C THR A 73 -24.66 5.22 -7.52
N ASN A 74 -23.92 4.48 -8.35
CA ASN A 74 -24.33 3.16 -8.83
C ASN A 74 -24.00 2.10 -7.76
N PRO A 75 -25.03 1.45 -7.15
CA PRO A 75 -24.81 0.45 -6.09
C PRO A 75 -24.13 -0.84 -6.60
N SER A 76 -24.01 -1.04 -7.89
CA SER A 76 -23.28 -2.17 -8.47
C SER A 76 -21.77 -1.98 -8.50
N ALA A 77 -21.27 -0.75 -8.31
CA ALA A 77 -19.84 -0.49 -8.21
C ALA A 77 -19.26 -1.20 -6.98
N GLN A 78 -18.24 -2.03 -7.19
CA GLN A 78 -17.66 -2.88 -6.16
C GLN A 78 -16.21 -3.21 -6.46
N GLY A 79 -15.48 -3.69 -5.45
CA GLY A 79 -14.15 -4.24 -5.60
C GLY A 79 -13.04 -3.39 -5.00
N VAL A 80 -11.82 -3.87 -5.14
CA VAL A 80 -10.58 -3.27 -4.63
C VAL A 80 -9.75 -2.67 -5.76
N ALA A 81 -9.24 -1.48 -5.54
CA ALA A 81 -8.28 -0.81 -6.43
C ALA A 81 -7.09 -0.28 -5.63
N THR A 82 -5.93 -0.26 -6.26
CA THR A 82 -4.71 0.32 -5.70
C THR A 82 -4.20 1.43 -6.62
N TYR A 83 -3.57 2.43 -6.01
CA TYR A 83 -3.10 3.63 -6.71
C TYR A 83 -1.67 3.94 -6.30
N PHE A 84 -0.84 4.27 -7.28
CA PHE A 84 0.55 4.68 -7.10
C PHE A 84 0.84 5.95 -7.89
N TYR A 85 1.94 6.64 -7.56
CA TYR A 85 2.33 7.84 -8.29
C TYR A 85 2.77 7.51 -9.71
N GLY A 86 2.17 8.17 -10.67
CA GLY A 86 2.58 8.10 -12.06
C GLY A 86 1.72 8.95 -12.98
N SER A 87 2.29 9.31 -14.11
CA SER A 87 1.62 10.05 -15.18
C SER A 87 2.06 9.49 -16.53
N ASP A 88 1.16 8.85 -17.23
CA ASP A 88 1.41 8.32 -18.57
C ASP A 88 1.75 9.44 -19.56
N ALA A 89 1.11 10.60 -19.39
CA ALA A 89 1.35 11.77 -20.24
C ALA A 89 2.79 12.31 -20.15
N HIS A 90 3.47 12.07 -19.03
CA HIS A 90 4.83 12.55 -18.78
C HIS A 90 5.88 11.44 -18.69
N GLY A 91 5.46 10.18 -18.87
CA GLY A 91 6.35 9.01 -18.79
C GLY A 91 7.03 8.81 -17.44
N VAL A 92 6.45 9.34 -16.36
CA VAL A 92 7.01 9.30 -15.01
C VAL A 92 6.13 8.43 -14.11
N HIS A 93 6.76 7.52 -13.35
CA HIS A 93 6.05 6.78 -12.32
C HIS A 93 7.02 6.29 -11.23
N SER A 94 6.45 6.02 -10.05
CA SER A 94 7.16 5.37 -8.95
C SER A 94 7.30 3.88 -9.22
N VAL A 95 8.49 3.40 -9.50
CA VAL A 95 8.75 1.97 -9.75
C VAL A 95 8.42 1.13 -8.52
N VAL A 96 8.85 1.54 -7.34
CA VAL A 96 8.56 0.83 -6.08
C VAL A 96 7.08 0.93 -5.72
N GLY A 97 6.47 2.09 -5.91
CA GLY A 97 5.03 2.29 -5.69
C GLY A 97 4.19 1.39 -6.57
N GLU A 98 4.49 1.31 -7.87
CA GLU A 98 3.80 0.41 -8.80
C GLU A 98 3.93 -1.05 -8.41
N ARG A 99 5.16 -1.48 -8.10
CA ARG A 99 5.43 -2.86 -7.67
C ARG A 99 4.65 -3.22 -6.41
N PHE A 100 4.67 -2.36 -5.40
CA PHE A 100 3.94 -2.59 -4.17
C PHE A 100 2.42 -2.58 -4.38
N ALA A 101 1.89 -1.63 -5.15
CA ALA A 101 0.48 -1.58 -5.51
C ALA A 101 0.02 -2.89 -6.18
N SER A 102 0.80 -3.40 -7.11
CA SER A 102 0.51 -4.68 -7.80
C SER A 102 0.55 -5.87 -6.85
N LEU A 103 1.51 -5.90 -5.91
CA LEU A 103 1.59 -6.94 -4.88
C LEU A 103 0.37 -6.93 -3.95
N VAL A 104 0.00 -5.77 -3.44
CA VAL A 104 -1.19 -5.61 -2.58
C VAL A 104 -2.45 -6.03 -3.31
N GLN A 105 -2.64 -5.56 -4.53
CA GLN A 105 -3.81 -5.88 -5.35
C GLN A 105 -3.94 -7.40 -5.53
N ARG A 106 -2.85 -8.07 -5.88
CA ARG A 106 -2.84 -9.53 -6.06
C ARG A 106 -3.14 -10.28 -4.77
N GLU A 107 -2.51 -9.88 -3.66
CA GLU A 107 -2.68 -10.58 -2.39
C GLU A 107 -4.10 -10.40 -1.81
N ILE A 108 -4.71 -9.23 -1.97
CA ILE A 108 -6.10 -9.00 -1.58
C ILE A 108 -7.05 -9.85 -2.43
N CYS A 109 -6.89 -9.85 -3.74
CA CYS A 109 -7.73 -10.64 -4.64
C CYS A 109 -7.57 -12.16 -4.44
N ALA A 110 -6.39 -12.61 -4.00
CA ALA A 110 -6.15 -14.04 -3.70
C ALA A 110 -6.82 -14.50 -2.38
N ARG A 111 -7.06 -13.59 -1.43
CA ARG A 111 -7.58 -13.90 -0.09
C ARG A 111 -9.02 -13.47 0.15
N THR A 112 -9.59 -12.72 -0.75
CA THR A 112 -10.95 -12.19 -0.63
C THR A 112 -11.73 -12.43 -1.91
N ASN A 113 -13.04 -12.23 -1.85
CA ASN A 113 -13.91 -12.25 -3.02
C ASN A 113 -14.17 -10.87 -3.62
N LEU A 114 -13.34 -9.86 -3.28
CA LEU A 114 -13.45 -8.54 -3.88
C LEU A 114 -13.15 -8.59 -5.38
N LEU A 115 -13.95 -7.87 -6.15
CA LEU A 115 -13.69 -7.69 -7.58
C LEU A 115 -12.35 -6.98 -7.78
N ASN A 116 -11.55 -7.48 -8.71
CA ASN A 116 -10.26 -6.89 -9.03
C ASN A 116 -10.41 -5.66 -9.93
N CYS A 117 -10.35 -4.47 -9.33
CA CYS A 117 -10.37 -3.18 -10.05
C CYS A 117 -8.97 -2.70 -10.46
N ARG A 118 -7.93 -3.52 -10.28
CA ARG A 118 -6.55 -3.32 -10.73
C ARG A 118 -5.80 -2.17 -10.04
N SER A 119 -4.57 -1.95 -10.49
CA SER A 119 -3.70 -0.86 -10.03
C SER A 119 -3.64 0.25 -11.08
N HIS A 120 -3.62 1.51 -10.62
CA HIS A 120 -3.70 2.68 -11.48
C HIS A 120 -2.68 3.75 -11.09
N ALA A 121 -2.06 4.39 -12.08
CA ALA A 121 -1.22 5.56 -11.88
C ALA A 121 -2.09 6.81 -11.64
N LYS A 122 -1.73 7.60 -10.64
CA LYS A 122 -2.39 8.86 -10.29
C LYS A 122 -1.38 9.92 -9.86
N THR A 123 -1.73 11.19 -10.05
CA THR A 123 -0.91 12.34 -9.65
C THR A 123 -1.44 13.06 -8.42
N TRP A 124 -2.22 12.40 -7.59
CA TRP A 124 -2.79 12.97 -6.37
C TRP A 124 -1.70 13.46 -5.40
N ASP A 125 -1.99 14.49 -4.64
CA ASP A 125 -1.02 15.14 -3.75
C ASP A 125 -0.41 14.18 -2.74
N SER A 126 -1.17 13.27 -2.15
CA SER A 126 -0.67 12.27 -1.21
C SER A 126 0.37 11.32 -1.82
N LEU A 127 0.24 11.03 -3.12
CA LEU A 127 1.19 10.20 -3.86
C LEU A 127 2.37 11.02 -4.38
N ARG A 128 2.10 12.23 -4.84
CA ARG A 128 3.10 13.11 -5.49
C ARG A 128 4.04 13.79 -4.49
N LEU A 129 3.51 14.27 -3.36
CA LEU A 129 4.24 15.08 -2.39
C LEU A 129 4.88 14.25 -1.27
N THR A 130 4.52 12.99 -1.15
CA THR A 130 5.16 12.06 -0.22
C THR A 130 6.49 11.59 -0.81
N LYS A 131 7.59 11.76 -0.08
CA LYS A 131 8.94 11.40 -0.52
C LYS A 131 9.17 9.90 -0.61
N ALA A 132 8.57 9.14 0.32
CA ALA A 132 8.62 7.68 0.31
C ALA A 132 7.77 7.10 -0.83
N PRO A 133 8.05 5.87 -1.30
CA PRO A 133 7.12 5.12 -2.11
C PRO A 133 5.75 5.07 -1.45
N SER A 134 4.71 5.45 -2.19
CA SER A 134 3.37 5.68 -1.67
C SER A 134 2.34 4.91 -2.46
N VAL A 135 1.44 4.24 -1.74
CA VAL A 135 0.30 3.52 -2.32
C VAL A 135 -0.97 3.87 -1.55
N ARG A 136 -2.04 4.17 -2.27
CA ARG A 136 -3.40 4.23 -1.72
C ARG A 136 -4.14 2.96 -2.11
N VAL A 137 -4.87 2.39 -1.16
CA VAL A 137 -5.72 1.21 -1.37
C VAL A 137 -7.15 1.54 -0.98
N ASP A 138 -8.06 1.42 -1.94
CA ASP A 138 -9.49 1.49 -1.73
C ASP A 138 -10.01 0.05 -1.57
N CYS A 139 -10.33 -0.32 -0.32
CA CYS A 139 -10.58 -1.70 0.10
C CYS A 139 -12.02 -2.19 -0.16
N GLY A 140 -12.71 -1.61 -1.11
CA GLY A 140 -14.09 -1.94 -1.44
C GLY A 140 -15.02 -0.73 -1.35
N TYR A 141 -16.27 -0.92 -1.78
CA TYR A 141 -17.29 0.12 -1.84
C TYR A 141 -18.30 -0.04 -0.70
N LEU A 142 -18.40 0.95 0.18
CA LEU A 142 -19.43 0.98 1.22
C LEU A 142 -20.86 1.14 0.65
N SER A 143 -20.98 1.67 -0.57
CA SER A 143 -22.23 1.77 -1.31
C SER A 143 -22.70 0.44 -1.94
N ASN A 144 -21.86 -0.58 -1.96
CA ASN A 144 -22.18 -1.92 -2.46
C ASN A 144 -22.52 -2.86 -1.31
N VAL A 145 -23.62 -3.59 -1.41
CA VAL A 145 -24.12 -4.48 -0.34
C VAL A 145 -23.12 -5.58 0.01
N HIS A 146 -22.47 -6.18 -0.98
CA HIS A 146 -21.50 -7.27 -0.76
C HIS A 146 -20.23 -6.76 -0.12
N ASP A 147 -19.64 -5.69 -0.64
CA ASP A 147 -18.43 -5.09 -0.09
C ASP A 147 -18.66 -4.56 1.32
N ALA A 148 -19.78 -3.86 1.56
CA ALA A 148 -20.13 -3.34 2.88
C ALA A 148 -20.29 -4.46 3.91
N LYS A 149 -20.94 -5.57 3.55
CA LYS A 149 -21.10 -6.74 4.41
C LYS A 149 -19.75 -7.36 4.77
N ASN A 150 -18.86 -7.52 3.81
CA ASN A 150 -17.50 -8.02 4.03
C ASN A 150 -16.73 -7.11 4.98
N LEU A 151 -16.70 -5.82 4.69
CA LEU A 151 -15.97 -4.81 5.49
C LEU A 151 -16.49 -4.69 6.93
N ALA A 152 -17.72 -5.10 7.21
CA ALA A 152 -18.29 -5.14 8.55
C ALA A 152 -17.79 -6.33 9.38
N THR A 153 -17.19 -7.36 8.78
CA THR A 153 -16.75 -8.56 9.49
C THR A 153 -15.29 -8.50 9.93
N PRO A 154 -14.98 -8.88 11.19
CA PRO A 154 -13.60 -8.92 11.68
C PRO A 154 -12.68 -9.85 10.87
N GLU A 155 -13.19 -10.99 10.44
CA GLU A 155 -12.45 -12.00 9.68
C GLU A 155 -12.01 -11.47 8.32
N PHE A 156 -12.86 -10.69 7.66
CA PHE A 156 -12.53 -10.06 6.38
C PHE A 156 -11.45 -8.97 6.55
N ARG A 157 -11.58 -8.14 7.58
CA ARG A 157 -10.56 -7.12 7.92
C ARG A 157 -9.21 -7.76 8.25
N ASP A 158 -9.25 -8.91 8.88
CA ASP A 158 -8.05 -9.69 9.20
C ASP A 158 -7.40 -10.28 7.94
N ALA A 159 -8.18 -10.78 7.00
CA ALA A 159 -7.69 -11.26 5.71
C ALA A 159 -7.07 -10.13 4.87
N LEU A 160 -7.65 -8.92 4.90
CA LEU A 160 -7.05 -7.74 4.28
C LEU A 160 -5.70 -7.41 4.93
N ALA A 161 -5.63 -7.38 6.25
CA ALA A 161 -4.38 -7.11 6.97
C ALA A 161 -3.29 -8.12 6.61
N GLU A 162 -3.61 -9.41 6.54
CA GLU A 162 -2.68 -10.44 6.11
C GLU A 162 -2.17 -10.21 4.68
N ALA A 163 -3.05 -9.80 3.76
CA ALA A 163 -2.67 -9.49 2.39
C ALA A 163 -1.60 -8.38 2.34
N PHE A 164 -1.76 -7.33 3.13
CA PHE A 164 -0.76 -6.26 3.24
C PHE A 164 0.58 -6.76 3.78
N ILE A 165 0.56 -7.60 4.81
CA ILE A 165 1.80 -8.16 5.40
C ILE A 165 2.57 -8.96 4.38
N ILE A 166 1.90 -9.84 3.64
CA ILE A 166 2.56 -10.67 2.63
C ILE A 166 3.07 -9.82 1.46
N ALA A 167 2.32 -8.80 1.05
CA ALA A 167 2.77 -7.87 0.02
C ALA A 167 4.05 -7.11 0.46
N ILE A 168 4.10 -6.64 1.70
CA ILE A 168 5.27 -5.96 2.27
C ILE A 168 6.47 -6.92 2.33
N GLN A 169 6.28 -8.13 2.82
CA GLN A 169 7.33 -9.13 2.87
C GLN A 169 7.87 -9.45 1.47
N ARG A 170 7.01 -9.64 0.49
CA ARG A 170 7.42 -9.89 -0.91
C ARG A 170 8.18 -8.72 -1.52
N LEU A 171 7.78 -7.49 -1.19
CA LEU A 171 8.48 -6.29 -1.67
C LEU A 171 9.94 -6.28 -1.20
N TYR A 172 10.17 -6.54 0.07
CA TYR A 172 11.51 -6.42 0.67
C TYR A 172 12.36 -7.67 0.52
N LEU A 173 11.80 -8.88 0.52
CA LEU A 173 12.54 -10.10 0.24
C LEU A 173 13.08 -10.13 -1.19
N ALA A 174 12.26 -9.75 -2.17
CA ALA A 174 12.72 -9.69 -3.55
C ALA A 174 13.83 -8.64 -3.75
N ALA A 175 13.77 -7.50 -3.04
CA ALA A 175 14.84 -6.51 -3.07
C ALA A 175 16.16 -7.03 -2.47
N GLU A 176 16.08 -7.87 -1.43
CA GLU A 176 17.26 -8.52 -0.84
C GLU A 176 17.84 -9.58 -1.77
N ASP A 177 17.01 -10.35 -2.45
CA ASP A 177 17.45 -11.34 -3.43
C ASP A 177 18.06 -10.68 -4.65
N ASP A 178 17.51 -9.60 -5.16
CA ASP A 178 18.07 -8.80 -6.24
C ASP A 178 19.45 -8.21 -5.84
N ALA A 179 19.62 -7.82 -4.58
CA ALA A 179 20.89 -7.35 -4.05
C ALA A 179 21.93 -8.48 -3.92
N LYS A 180 21.49 -9.70 -3.61
CA LYS A 180 22.35 -10.89 -3.48
C LYS A 180 22.74 -11.51 -4.83
N THR A 181 21.86 -11.46 -5.82
CA THR A 181 22.15 -11.92 -7.18
C THR A 181 23.09 -10.98 -7.93
N GLY A 182 23.43 -9.85 -7.32
CA GLY A 182 24.43 -8.89 -7.78
C GLY A 182 24.06 -8.25 -9.11
N THR A 183 24.04 -6.95 -9.16
CA THR A 183 24.22 -6.22 -10.42
C THR A 183 25.50 -6.76 -11.04
N LEU A 184 25.41 -7.49 -12.15
CA LEU A 184 26.58 -7.87 -12.96
C LEU A 184 27.35 -6.58 -13.29
N ARG A 185 28.44 -6.34 -12.57
CA ARG A 185 29.28 -5.21 -12.87
C ARG A 185 30.00 -5.49 -14.19
N ILE A 186 30.25 -4.46 -14.97
CA ILE A 186 31.01 -4.59 -16.23
C ILE A 186 32.37 -5.29 -16.00
N SER A 187 32.94 -5.16 -14.80
CA SER A 187 34.11 -5.91 -14.33
C SER A 187 33.89 -7.42 -14.29
N ASP A 188 32.69 -7.88 -13.95
CA ASP A 188 32.39 -9.31 -13.81
C ASP A 188 32.20 -9.97 -15.18
N LEU A 189 31.74 -9.20 -16.19
CA LEU A 189 31.65 -9.63 -17.58
C LEU A 189 33.05 -9.78 -18.22
N ARG A 190 34.02 -8.96 -17.78
CA ARG A 190 35.42 -9.06 -18.26
C ARG A 190 36.14 -10.25 -17.67
N SER A 191 35.89 -10.59 -16.42
CA SER A 191 36.47 -11.76 -15.75
C SER A 191 35.87 -13.09 -16.25
N ALA A 192 34.68 -13.09 -16.80
CA ALA A 192 34.01 -14.26 -17.39
C ALA A 192 34.49 -14.60 -18.81
N GLY A 193 35.54 -13.92 -19.35
CA GLY A 193 36.20 -14.31 -20.59
C GLY A 193 35.43 -14.03 -21.88
N ILE A 194 34.40 -13.19 -21.86
CA ILE A 194 33.73 -12.71 -23.06
C ILE A 194 34.64 -11.69 -23.74
N ARG A 195 35.57 -12.18 -24.53
CA ARG A 195 36.33 -11.36 -25.49
C ARG A 195 35.40 -11.07 -26.68
N ARG A 196 35.42 -9.81 -27.12
CA ARG A 196 34.84 -9.42 -28.41
C ARG A 196 35.61 -10.09 -29.56
#